data_c4de8f5df38aebf7f260b41fc4377b19
#
_entry.id   c4de8f5df38aebf7f260b41fc4377b19
#
_cell.length_a   1.000
_cell.length_b   1.000
_cell.length_c   1.000
_cell.angle_alpha   90.00
_cell.angle_beta   90.00
_cell.angle_gamma   90.00
#
_symmetry.space_group_name_H-M   'P 1'
#
loop_
_entity.id
_entity.type
_entity.pdbx_description
1 polymer ?
#
loop_
_entity_poly.entity_id
_entity_poly.type
_entity_poly.pdbx_seq_one_letter_code
_entity_poly.pdbx_strand_id
1 'polypeptide(L)'
;MTKIADYTYSRNKAMLYGMGIGVGTGILNTWIPFIDFTFRPALFAWLAGAIVTTIILHEGIHGAVAVLFGHKPIFGIKPPFFYVTFDTKVPRGHFMAVTLAPLVLLNVICIALYWVGFLRTFVFLCLMTNTIGSMGDIWILLKLFPHARSVLVQDTKNGIEVWQGSNSP
;
A
#
# COMPACT_ATOMS: atom_id res chain seq x y z
N MET A 1 22.20 -15.78 12.14
CA MET A 1 21.02 -15.53 11.28
C MET A 1 21.34 -15.93 9.86
N THR A 2 20.49 -16.73 9.25
CA THR A 2 20.66 -17.21 7.86
C THR A 2 19.58 -16.61 6.96
N LYS A 3 19.95 -16.08 5.79
CA LYS A 3 18.99 -15.61 4.81
C LYS A 3 18.37 -16.84 4.14
N ILE A 4 17.02 -16.94 4.19
CA ILE A 4 16.27 -18.10 3.67
C ILE A 4 15.49 -17.77 2.39
N ALA A 5 15.22 -16.50 2.12
CA ALA A 5 14.60 -16.07 0.89
C ALA A 5 14.98 -14.62 0.54
N ASP A 6 14.91 -14.34 -0.76
CA ASP A 6 15.13 -13.02 -1.36
C ASP A 6 14.09 -12.81 -2.45
N TYR A 7 13.27 -11.78 -2.30
CA TYR A 7 12.17 -11.49 -3.21
C TYR A 7 12.36 -10.11 -3.84
N THR A 8 12.70 -10.10 -5.11
CA THR A 8 12.81 -8.86 -5.89
C THR A 8 11.44 -8.44 -6.43
N TYR A 9 11.09 -7.20 -6.16
CA TYR A 9 9.83 -6.61 -6.61
C TYR A 9 9.86 -6.25 -8.09
N SER A 10 8.92 -6.79 -8.87
CA SER A 10 8.77 -6.43 -10.27
C SER A 10 7.76 -5.29 -10.42
N ARG A 11 8.26 -4.06 -10.49
CA ARG A 11 7.46 -2.85 -10.67
C ARG A 11 6.48 -2.94 -11.85
N ASN A 12 6.92 -3.51 -12.98
CA ASN A 12 6.07 -3.65 -14.17
C ASN A 12 4.86 -4.55 -13.93
N LYS A 13 5.03 -5.64 -13.19
CA LYS A 13 3.91 -6.54 -12.82
C LYS A 13 2.93 -5.85 -11.89
N ALA A 14 3.42 -5.11 -10.90
CA ALA A 14 2.54 -4.37 -9.98
C ALA A 14 1.74 -3.27 -10.70
N MET A 15 2.38 -2.53 -11.59
CA MET A 15 1.67 -1.56 -12.44
C MET A 15 0.58 -2.24 -13.28
N LEU A 16 0.87 -3.40 -13.88
CA LEU A 16 -0.10 -4.14 -14.69
C LEU A 16 -1.32 -4.57 -13.86
N TYR A 17 -1.10 -5.09 -12.65
CA TYR A 17 -2.20 -5.45 -11.75
C TYR A 17 -3.00 -4.22 -11.30
N GLY A 18 -2.33 -3.12 -10.96
CA GLY A 18 -2.97 -1.85 -10.61
C GLY A 18 -3.85 -1.30 -11.76
N MET A 19 -3.34 -1.35 -12.99
CA MET A 19 -4.12 -0.97 -14.19
C MET A 19 -5.32 -1.88 -14.38
N GLY A 20 -5.18 -3.20 -14.18
CA GLY A 20 -6.30 -4.15 -14.26
C GLY A 20 -7.41 -3.84 -13.26
N ILE A 21 -7.05 -3.49 -12.01
CA ILE A 21 -8.03 -3.05 -10.99
C ILE A 21 -8.70 -1.74 -11.41
N GLY A 22 -7.93 -0.76 -11.90
CA GLY A 22 -8.48 0.51 -12.37
C GLY A 22 -9.50 0.34 -13.50
N VAL A 23 -9.17 -0.49 -14.49
CA VAL A 23 -10.08 -0.83 -15.59
C VAL A 23 -11.31 -1.58 -15.08
N GLY A 24 -11.14 -2.58 -14.22
CA GLY A 24 -12.25 -3.33 -13.63
C GLY A 24 -13.21 -2.44 -12.84
N THR A 25 -12.68 -1.48 -12.08
CA THR A 25 -13.48 -0.49 -11.35
C THR A 25 -14.22 0.45 -12.29
N GLY A 26 -13.58 0.87 -13.39
CA GLY A 26 -14.23 1.66 -14.44
C GLY A 26 -15.41 0.93 -15.06
N ILE A 27 -15.25 -0.35 -15.40
CA ILE A 27 -16.31 -1.22 -15.92
C ILE A 27 -17.43 -1.35 -14.86
N LEU A 28 -17.10 -1.61 -13.60
CA LEU A 28 -18.09 -1.75 -12.53
C LEU A 28 -18.91 -0.45 -12.36
N ASN A 29 -18.27 0.72 -12.50
CA ASN A 29 -18.98 2.00 -12.42
C ASN A 29 -20.01 2.21 -13.52
N THR A 30 -19.92 1.50 -14.65
CA THR A 30 -20.97 1.56 -15.69
C THR A 30 -22.26 0.87 -15.27
N TRP A 31 -22.16 -0.11 -14.37
CA TRP A 31 -23.29 -0.89 -13.85
C TRP A 31 -23.81 -0.33 -12.52
N ILE A 32 -22.90 0.13 -11.69
CA ILE A 32 -23.22 0.73 -10.37
C ILE A 32 -22.50 2.08 -10.32
N PRO A 33 -23.17 3.18 -10.66
CA PRO A 33 -22.52 4.48 -10.75
C PRO A 33 -22.16 5.00 -9.35
N PHE A 34 -20.90 4.85 -8.99
CA PHE A 34 -20.32 5.43 -7.76
C PHE A 34 -20.03 6.92 -7.93
N ILE A 35 -19.62 7.32 -9.14
CA ILE A 35 -19.39 8.72 -9.52
C ILE A 35 -19.86 8.97 -10.96
N ASP A 36 -20.25 10.19 -11.21
CA ASP A 36 -20.53 10.67 -12.55
C ASP A 36 -19.22 11.03 -13.26
N PHE A 37 -18.82 10.21 -14.22
CA PHE A 37 -17.63 10.42 -15.05
C PHE A 37 -17.88 11.37 -16.24
N THR A 38 -18.87 12.25 -16.17
CA THR A 38 -18.95 13.30 -17.20
C THR A 38 -17.63 14.06 -17.26
N PHE A 39 -17.08 14.18 -18.46
CA PHE A 39 -15.81 14.86 -18.67
C PHE A 39 -15.91 16.32 -18.21
N ARG A 40 -15.29 16.62 -17.09
CA ARG A 40 -15.18 17.97 -16.53
C ARG A 40 -13.71 18.24 -16.23
N PRO A 41 -13.15 19.38 -16.64
CA PRO A 41 -11.77 19.75 -16.29
C PRO A 41 -11.47 19.65 -14.80
N ALA A 42 -12.46 19.95 -13.94
CA ALA A 42 -12.36 19.79 -12.49
C ALA A 42 -12.04 18.35 -12.05
N LEU A 43 -12.43 17.31 -12.81
CA LEU A 43 -12.13 15.92 -12.47
C LEU A 43 -10.63 15.66 -12.45
N PHE A 44 -9.84 16.27 -13.32
CA PHE A 44 -8.40 16.15 -13.33
C PHE A 44 -7.77 16.77 -12.08
N ALA A 45 -8.27 17.91 -11.62
CA ALA A 45 -7.81 18.53 -10.37
C ALA A 45 -8.15 17.65 -9.16
N TRP A 46 -9.35 17.07 -9.12
CA TRP A 46 -9.76 16.11 -8.09
C TRP A 46 -8.87 14.87 -8.10
N LEU A 47 -8.57 14.31 -9.27
CA LEU A 47 -7.69 13.14 -9.41
C LEU A 47 -6.26 13.46 -8.94
N ALA A 48 -5.70 14.57 -9.38
CA ALA A 48 -4.37 15.00 -8.94
C ALA A 48 -4.32 15.20 -7.42
N GLY A 49 -5.31 15.89 -6.85
CA GLY A 49 -5.43 16.07 -5.40
C GLY A 49 -5.57 14.73 -4.66
N ALA A 50 -6.39 13.81 -5.17
CA ALA A 50 -6.57 12.48 -4.59
C ALA A 50 -5.27 11.68 -4.60
N ILE A 51 -4.52 11.69 -5.70
CA ILE A 51 -3.21 11.00 -5.79
C ILE A 51 -2.25 11.55 -4.73
N VAL A 52 -2.09 12.88 -4.65
CA VAL A 52 -1.17 13.50 -3.67
C VAL A 52 -1.60 13.19 -2.25
N THR A 53 -2.89 13.37 -1.94
CA THR A 53 -3.43 13.10 -0.60
C THR A 53 -3.24 11.63 -0.23
N THR A 54 -3.54 10.71 -1.15
CA THR A 54 -3.39 9.27 -0.93
C THR A 54 -1.94 8.91 -0.66
N ILE A 55 -0.99 9.38 -1.46
CA ILE A 55 0.44 9.08 -1.26
C ILE A 55 0.89 9.54 0.14
N ILE A 56 0.57 10.77 0.53
CA ILE A 56 0.99 11.32 1.84
C ILE A 56 0.39 10.51 2.99
N LEU A 57 -0.90 10.21 2.94
CA LEU A 57 -1.58 9.46 3.99
C LEU A 57 -1.13 8.00 4.03
N HIS A 58 -0.94 7.36 2.89
CA HIS A 58 -0.49 5.99 2.76
C HIS A 58 0.88 5.80 3.43
N GLU A 59 1.88 6.56 3.02
CA GLU A 59 3.22 6.49 3.60
C GLU A 59 3.23 6.95 5.06
N GLY A 60 2.42 7.95 5.39
CA GLY A 60 2.24 8.40 6.78
C GLY A 60 1.68 7.29 7.69
N ILE A 61 0.74 6.49 7.22
CA ILE A 61 0.18 5.36 7.97
C ILE A 61 1.24 4.27 8.16
N HIS A 62 2.02 3.91 7.12
CA HIS A 62 3.16 2.99 7.27
C HIS A 62 4.09 3.45 8.39
N GLY A 63 4.50 4.72 8.35
CA GLY A 63 5.38 5.30 9.36
C GLY A 63 4.77 5.30 10.76
N ALA A 64 3.51 5.71 10.90
CA ALA A 64 2.82 5.76 12.18
C ALA A 64 2.68 4.37 12.82
N VAL A 65 2.26 3.37 12.04
CA VAL A 65 2.12 1.99 12.54
C VAL A 65 3.48 1.39 12.87
N ALA A 66 4.53 1.70 12.11
CA ALA A 66 5.90 1.29 12.43
C ALA A 66 6.34 1.82 13.80
N VAL A 67 6.10 3.11 14.07
CA VAL A 67 6.42 3.73 15.37
C VAL A 67 5.62 3.08 16.49
N LEU A 68 4.35 2.74 16.30
CA LEU A 68 3.53 2.05 17.30
C LEU A 68 4.12 0.66 17.66
N PHE A 69 4.79 -0.01 16.74
CA PHE A 69 5.52 -1.26 17.00
C PHE A 69 6.96 -1.04 17.51
N GLY A 70 7.35 0.20 17.80
CA GLY A 70 8.68 0.54 18.30
C GLY A 70 9.79 0.54 17.25
N HIS A 71 9.45 0.53 15.96
CA HIS A 71 10.42 0.61 14.87
C HIS A 71 10.65 2.07 14.46
N LYS A 72 11.84 2.34 13.89
CA LYS A 72 12.19 3.66 13.36
C LYS A 72 12.01 3.65 11.83
N PRO A 73 10.93 4.24 11.30
CA PRO A 73 10.73 4.33 9.87
C PRO A 73 11.67 5.36 9.25
N ILE A 74 12.17 5.06 8.06
CA ILE A 74 12.96 5.97 7.23
C ILE A 74 12.14 6.27 5.99
N PHE A 75 11.80 7.56 5.84
CA PHE A 75 11.08 8.04 4.66
C PHE A 75 12.08 8.36 3.55
N GLY A 76 11.79 7.90 2.36
CA GLY A 76 12.61 8.15 1.18
C GLY A 76 11.78 8.53 -0.03
N ILE A 77 12.46 9.18 -0.99
CA ILE A 77 11.87 9.58 -2.27
C ILE A 77 12.69 8.96 -3.38
N LYS A 78 12.04 8.18 -4.24
CA LYS A 78 12.61 7.66 -5.50
C LYS A 78 11.61 7.97 -6.61
N PRO A 79 11.74 9.12 -7.25
CA PRO A 79 10.72 9.59 -8.18
C PRO A 79 10.28 8.50 -9.17
N PRO A 80 8.97 8.37 -9.40
CA PRO A 80 7.85 9.15 -8.85
C PRO A 80 7.28 8.63 -7.52
N PHE A 81 7.98 7.75 -6.80
CA PHE A 81 7.50 7.06 -5.61
C PHE A 81 8.07 7.65 -4.33
N PHE A 82 7.22 7.71 -3.30
CA PHE A 82 7.61 7.81 -1.90
C PHE A 82 7.63 6.39 -1.33
N TYR A 83 8.41 6.16 -0.27
CA TYR A 83 8.46 4.87 0.41
C TYR A 83 8.89 5.02 1.87
N VAL A 84 8.46 4.07 2.68
CA VAL A 84 8.94 3.88 4.05
C VAL A 84 9.74 2.59 4.11
N THR A 85 10.92 2.64 4.73
CA THR A 85 11.80 1.49 4.90
C THR A 85 12.35 1.43 6.33
N PHE A 86 13.11 0.38 6.65
CA PHE A 86 13.73 0.15 7.95
C PHE A 86 15.19 -0.20 7.80
N ASP A 87 16.04 0.36 8.65
CA ASP A 87 17.47 -0.03 8.73
C ASP A 87 17.71 -1.40 9.39
N THR A 88 16.70 -1.89 10.12
CA THR A 88 16.80 -3.10 10.92
C THR A 88 15.87 -4.18 10.39
N LYS A 89 16.19 -5.42 10.71
CA LYS A 89 15.29 -6.55 10.49
C LYS A 89 14.11 -6.48 11.43
N VAL A 90 12.91 -6.58 10.88
CA VAL A 90 11.63 -6.43 11.57
C VAL A 90 10.96 -7.80 11.70
N PRO A 91 10.37 -8.17 12.85
CA PRO A 91 9.56 -9.38 12.97
C PRO A 91 8.48 -9.43 11.89
N ARG A 92 8.29 -10.60 11.25
CA ARG A 92 7.32 -10.80 10.16
C ARG A 92 5.94 -10.24 10.49
N GLY A 93 5.44 -10.49 11.72
CA GLY A 93 4.11 -10.02 12.12
C GLY A 93 3.99 -8.50 12.12
N HIS A 94 4.99 -7.80 12.66
CA HIS A 94 5.04 -6.33 12.64
C HIS A 94 5.16 -5.80 11.20
N PHE A 95 6.04 -6.41 10.40
CA PHE A 95 6.23 -6.02 9.02
C PHE A 95 4.93 -6.15 8.21
N MET A 96 4.24 -7.29 8.34
CA MET A 96 2.94 -7.51 7.68
C MET A 96 1.87 -6.53 8.15
N ALA A 97 1.81 -6.22 9.45
CA ALA A 97 0.85 -5.26 9.98
C ALA A 97 1.11 -3.84 9.44
N VAL A 98 2.38 -3.40 9.42
CA VAL A 98 2.78 -2.12 8.84
C VAL A 98 2.39 -2.08 7.35
N THR A 99 2.72 -3.12 6.59
CA THR A 99 2.44 -3.21 5.15
C THR A 99 0.93 -3.21 4.84
N LEU A 100 0.11 -3.87 5.67
CA LEU A 100 -1.34 -3.96 5.45
C LEU A 100 -2.10 -2.70 5.87
N ALA A 101 -1.54 -1.94 6.82
CA ALA A 101 -2.24 -0.85 7.50
C ALA A 101 -2.82 0.22 6.56
N PRO A 102 -2.10 0.77 5.57
CA PRO A 102 -2.68 1.80 4.70
C PRO A 102 -3.83 1.28 3.85
N LEU A 103 -3.71 0.04 3.34
CA LEU A 103 -4.78 -0.56 2.56
C LEU A 103 -6.07 -0.68 3.37
N VAL A 104 -5.98 -1.12 4.61
CA VAL A 104 -7.15 -1.33 5.47
C VAL A 104 -7.67 0.00 6.02
N LEU A 105 -6.82 0.75 6.72
CA LEU A 105 -7.26 1.95 7.45
C LEU A 105 -7.76 3.05 6.50
N LEU A 106 -7.01 3.35 5.45
CA LEU A 106 -7.40 4.42 4.53
C LEU A 106 -8.64 4.03 3.73
N ASN A 107 -8.76 2.77 3.30
CA ASN A 107 -9.96 2.32 2.60
C ASN A 107 -11.20 2.34 3.51
N VAL A 108 -11.09 1.92 4.77
CA VAL A 108 -12.20 1.99 5.74
C VAL A 108 -12.63 3.44 5.96
N ILE A 109 -11.68 4.36 6.14
CA ILE A 109 -11.98 5.80 6.27
C ILE A 109 -12.66 6.33 5.02
N CYS A 110 -12.13 6.03 3.83
CA CYS A 110 -12.74 6.48 2.57
C CYS A 110 -14.16 5.94 2.39
N ILE A 111 -14.40 4.65 2.69
CA ILE A 111 -15.74 4.05 2.62
C ILE A 111 -16.70 4.77 3.57
N ALA A 112 -16.30 5.01 4.82
CA ALA A 112 -17.12 5.71 5.80
C ALA A 112 -17.47 7.13 5.34
N LEU A 113 -16.47 7.90 4.88
CA LEU A 113 -16.67 9.26 4.37
C LEU A 113 -17.56 9.31 3.12
N TYR A 114 -17.43 8.33 2.24
CA TYR A 114 -18.28 8.19 1.06
C TYR A 114 -19.76 8.00 1.45
N TRP A 115 -20.04 7.13 2.42
CA TRP A 115 -21.39 6.86 2.90
C TRP A 115 -22.03 8.04 3.62
N VAL A 116 -21.27 8.81 4.38
CA VAL A 116 -21.80 10.06 5.00
C VAL A 116 -21.94 11.21 3.99
N GLY A 117 -21.58 11.01 2.73
CA GLY A 117 -21.78 12.00 1.66
C GLY A 117 -20.68 13.06 1.56
N PHE A 118 -19.58 12.90 2.30
CA PHE A 118 -18.49 13.89 2.29
C PHE A 118 -17.65 13.78 1.01
N LEU A 119 -17.64 14.83 0.20
CA LEU A 119 -16.82 14.94 -1.04
C LEU A 119 -16.75 13.63 -1.85
N ARG A 120 -17.89 13.00 -2.12
CA ARG A 120 -17.99 11.63 -2.65
C ARG A 120 -17.03 11.32 -3.79
N THR A 121 -16.96 12.19 -4.80
CA THR A 121 -16.05 11.98 -5.95
C THR A 121 -14.60 11.93 -5.51
N PHE A 122 -14.15 12.88 -4.68
CA PHE A 122 -12.78 12.93 -4.20
C PHE A 122 -12.43 11.72 -3.35
N VAL A 123 -13.28 11.37 -2.40
CA VAL A 123 -13.09 10.22 -1.50
C VAL A 123 -13.06 8.91 -2.28
N PHE A 124 -13.93 8.76 -3.29
CA PHE A 124 -13.89 7.60 -4.18
C PHE A 124 -12.58 7.53 -4.97
N LEU A 125 -12.09 8.65 -5.49
CA LEU A 125 -10.79 8.70 -6.16
C LEU A 125 -9.64 8.36 -5.19
N CYS A 126 -9.69 8.81 -3.93
CA CYS A 126 -8.73 8.40 -2.91
C CYS A 126 -8.78 6.89 -2.63
N LEU A 127 -9.97 6.31 -2.51
CA LEU A 127 -10.17 4.87 -2.34
C LEU A 127 -9.55 4.07 -3.49
N MET A 128 -9.79 4.50 -4.73
CA MET A 128 -9.25 3.85 -5.92
C MET A 128 -7.73 3.97 -6.00
N THR A 129 -7.20 5.18 -5.82
CA THR A 129 -5.74 5.42 -5.88
C THR A 129 -5.00 4.67 -4.77
N ASN A 130 -5.57 4.58 -3.56
CA ASN A 130 -4.99 3.79 -2.47
C ASN A 130 -4.98 2.29 -2.81
N THR A 131 -6.11 1.75 -3.27
CA THR A 131 -6.21 0.33 -3.62
C THR A 131 -5.23 -0.06 -4.73
N ILE A 132 -5.12 0.77 -5.78
CA ILE A 132 -4.18 0.56 -6.88
C ILE A 132 -2.74 0.71 -6.40
N GLY A 133 -2.45 1.73 -5.58
CA GLY A 133 -1.12 1.98 -5.02
C GLY A 133 -0.62 0.86 -4.11
N SER A 134 -1.52 0.22 -3.36
CA SER A 134 -1.20 -0.87 -2.44
C SER A 134 -0.86 -2.22 -3.10
N MET A 135 -0.76 -2.28 -4.44
CA MET A 135 -0.41 -3.55 -5.11
C MET A 135 0.99 -4.05 -4.74
N GLY A 136 1.91 -3.14 -4.42
CA GLY A 136 3.22 -3.47 -3.88
C GLY A 136 3.12 -4.16 -2.52
N ASP A 137 2.30 -3.61 -1.65
CA ASP A 137 2.07 -4.12 -0.30
C ASP A 137 1.42 -5.50 -0.32
N ILE A 138 0.40 -5.66 -1.16
CA ILE A 138 -0.26 -6.96 -1.36
C ILE A 138 0.74 -8.00 -1.86
N TRP A 139 1.60 -7.64 -2.80
CA TRP A 139 2.64 -8.55 -3.29
C TRP A 139 3.59 -8.97 -2.15
N ILE A 140 4.04 -8.02 -1.31
CA ILE A 140 4.88 -8.30 -0.15
C ILE A 140 4.17 -9.26 0.81
N LEU A 141 2.91 -8.98 1.14
CA LEU A 141 2.10 -9.84 2.02
C LEU A 141 1.98 -11.27 1.49
N LEU A 142 1.71 -11.43 0.19
CA LEU A 142 1.62 -12.74 -0.45
C LEU A 142 2.95 -13.51 -0.39
N LYS A 143 4.09 -12.81 -0.51
CA LYS A 143 5.42 -13.42 -0.39
C LYS A 143 5.76 -13.80 1.05
N LEU A 144 5.32 -13.02 2.03
CA LEU A 144 5.57 -13.31 3.44
C LEU A 144 4.62 -14.34 4.04
N PHE A 145 3.43 -14.50 3.48
CA PHE A 145 2.40 -15.37 4.06
C PHE A 145 2.85 -16.83 4.29
N PRO A 146 3.58 -17.49 3.37
CA PRO A 146 4.02 -18.89 3.57
C PRO A 146 5.14 -19.07 4.60
N HIS A 147 5.83 -18.00 5.04
CA HIS A 147 6.93 -18.11 5.97
C HIS A 147 6.48 -18.27 7.44
N ALA A 148 7.32 -18.91 8.26
CA ALA A 148 7.06 -19.08 9.69
C ALA A 148 6.95 -17.72 10.41
N ARG A 149 6.20 -17.66 11.53
CA ARG A 149 6.02 -16.42 12.32
C ARG A 149 7.31 -15.92 12.95
N SER A 150 8.29 -16.81 13.18
CA SER A 150 9.57 -16.52 13.81
C SER A 150 10.61 -15.84 12.90
N VAL A 151 10.32 -15.70 11.60
CA VAL A 151 11.27 -15.07 10.69
C VAL A 151 11.32 -13.55 10.86
N LEU A 152 12.45 -12.99 10.50
CA LEU A 152 12.69 -11.56 10.40
C LEU A 152 12.67 -11.14 8.93
N VAL A 153 12.18 -9.96 8.67
CA VAL A 153 12.09 -9.38 7.32
C VAL A 153 12.96 -8.12 7.29
N GLN A 154 13.73 -8.00 6.25
CA GLN A 154 14.48 -6.79 5.93
C GLN A 154 13.99 -6.23 4.62
N ASP A 155 13.59 -4.96 4.65
CA ASP A 155 13.29 -4.21 3.45
C ASP A 155 14.58 -3.86 2.71
N THR A 156 14.55 -3.92 1.38
CA THR A 156 15.68 -3.61 0.52
C THR A 156 15.26 -2.67 -0.60
N LYS A 157 16.22 -2.05 -1.27
CA LYS A 157 15.93 -1.14 -2.41
C LYS A 157 15.12 -1.79 -3.53
N ASN A 158 15.14 -3.12 -3.63
CA ASN A 158 14.56 -3.87 -4.75
C ASN A 158 13.49 -4.88 -4.34
N GLY A 159 13.16 -4.98 -3.04
CA GLY A 159 12.21 -5.95 -2.53
C GLY A 159 12.43 -6.26 -1.06
N ILE A 160 12.25 -7.50 -0.66
CA ILE A 160 12.38 -7.95 0.73
C ILE A 160 13.28 -9.18 0.84
N GLU A 161 14.05 -9.24 1.93
CA GLU A 161 14.80 -10.42 2.34
C GLU A 161 14.16 -11.04 3.58
N VAL A 162 14.09 -12.36 3.62
CA VAL A 162 13.57 -13.13 4.76
C VAL A 162 14.71 -13.86 5.44
N TRP A 163 14.81 -13.71 6.76
CA TRP A 163 15.89 -14.21 7.56
C TRP A 163 15.37 -15.12 8.69
N GLN A 164 16.05 -16.24 8.90
CA GLN A 164 15.78 -17.10 10.05
C GLN A 164 16.59 -16.63 11.28
N GLY A 165 15.91 -16.53 12.42
CA GLY A 165 16.59 -16.26 13.69
C GLY A 165 17.59 -17.36 14.05
N SER A 166 18.64 -17.03 14.82
CA SER A 166 19.66 -17.99 15.24
C SER A 166 19.15 -19.06 16.22
N ASN A 167 17.91 -18.94 16.72
CA ASN A 167 17.31 -19.79 17.75
C ASN A 167 16.03 -20.52 17.30
N SER A 168 15.87 -20.80 16.01
CA SER A 168 14.81 -21.72 15.58
C SER A 168 15.37 -23.14 15.63
N PRO A 169 14.70 -24.07 16.38
CA PRO A 169 15.13 -25.46 16.42
C PRO A 169 15.07 -26.10 15.05
#